data_495ed8d2c921309031917da55da3085d
#
_entry.id   495ed8d2c921309031917da55da3085d
#
_cell.length_a   1.000
_cell.length_b   1.000
_cell.length_c   1.000
_cell.angle_alpha   90.00
_cell.angle_beta   90.00
_cell.angle_gamma   90.00
#
_symmetry.space_group_name_H-M   'P 1'
#
loop_
_entity.id
_entity.type
_entity.pdbx_description
1 polymer ?
#
loop_
_entity_poly.entity_id
_entity_poly.type
_entity_poly.pdbx_seq_one_letter_code
_entity_poly.pdbx_strand_id
1 'polypeptide(L)'
;MKLINIGYGNTVNSDRVVAAVSADAAPVKRIISAAKDNNTAIDATCGKKTKTVIITDSNHVVLSALDISHFTGITAGEEVNE
;
A
#
# COMPACT_ATOMS: atom_id res chain seq x y z
N MET A 1 -13.68 8.97 8.18
CA MET A 1 -12.38 8.73 7.52
C MET A 1 -11.35 8.33 8.55
N LYS A 2 -10.54 7.35 8.23
CA LYS A 2 -9.47 6.95 9.10
C LYS A 2 -8.17 6.99 8.31
N LEU A 3 -7.14 7.59 8.86
CA LEU A 3 -5.85 7.67 8.19
C LEU A 3 -4.95 6.56 8.70
N ILE A 4 -4.31 5.86 7.79
CA ILE A 4 -3.40 4.78 8.12
C ILE A 4 -1.98 5.27 7.88
N ASN A 5 -1.13 5.12 8.90
CA ASN A 5 0.27 5.51 8.78
C ASN A 5 1.00 4.50 7.89
N ILE A 6 1.65 4.98 6.86
CA ILE A 6 2.39 4.13 5.94
C ILE A 6 3.90 4.42 5.99
N GLY A 7 4.33 5.17 7.00
CA GLY A 7 5.75 5.39 7.24
C GLY A 7 6.22 6.75 6.77
N TYR A 8 7.24 7.23 7.44
CA TYR A 8 7.95 8.47 7.07
C TYR A 8 7.02 9.69 6.98
N GLY A 9 6.04 9.74 7.87
CA GLY A 9 5.14 10.89 7.90
C GLY A 9 4.03 10.86 6.87
N ASN A 10 3.86 9.74 6.19
CA ASN A 10 2.83 9.61 5.17
C ASN A 10 1.64 8.83 5.66
N THR A 11 0.46 9.17 5.20
CA THR A 11 -0.76 8.46 5.55
C THR A 11 -1.62 8.26 4.31
N VAL A 12 -2.50 7.27 4.38
CA VAL A 12 -3.50 7.06 3.33
C VAL A 12 -4.87 7.00 3.99
N ASN A 13 -5.88 7.33 3.21
CA ASN A 13 -7.27 7.26 3.68
C ASN A 13 -7.74 5.81 3.57
N SER A 14 -8.03 5.19 4.69
CA SER A 14 -8.43 3.78 4.71
C SER A 14 -9.70 3.52 3.90
N ASP A 15 -10.57 4.52 3.77
CA ASP A 15 -11.81 4.34 3.03
C ASP A 15 -11.58 4.20 1.52
N ARG A 16 -10.41 4.58 1.06
CA ARG A 16 -10.08 4.52 -0.35
C ARG A 16 -9.12 3.38 -0.70
N VAL A 17 -8.78 2.57 0.28
CA VAL A 17 -7.85 1.47 0.06
C VAL A 17 -8.62 0.23 -0.35
N VAL A 18 -8.24 -0.34 -1.48
CA VAL A 18 -8.84 -1.58 -1.97
C VAL A 18 -8.06 -2.78 -1.45
N ALA A 19 -6.76 -2.69 -1.43
CA ALA A 19 -5.92 -3.82 -1.03
C ALA A 19 -4.56 -3.34 -0.56
N ALA A 20 -3.96 -4.11 0.33
CA ALA A 20 -2.57 -3.92 0.71
C ALA A 20 -1.91 -5.30 0.52
N VAL A 21 -0.88 -5.36 -0.28
CA VAL A 21 -0.28 -6.64 -0.66
C VAL A 21 1.23 -6.58 -0.47
N SER A 22 1.83 -7.74 -0.22
CA SER A 22 3.27 -7.82 -0.08
C SER A 22 3.95 -7.55 -1.42
N ALA A 23 5.03 -6.82 -1.39
CA ALA A 23 5.74 -6.45 -2.62
C ALA A 23 6.59 -7.59 -3.18
N ASP A 24 6.68 -8.72 -2.49
CA ASP A 24 7.57 -9.77 -2.93
C ASP A 24 7.04 -10.61 -4.08
N ALA A 25 5.76 -10.64 -4.31
CA ALA A 25 5.18 -11.49 -5.34
C ALA A 25 5.42 -10.92 -6.73
N ALA A 26 5.71 -11.80 -7.69
CA ALA A 26 5.96 -11.36 -9.05
C ALA A 26 4.81 -10.57 -9.67
N PRO A 27 3.54 -10.96 -9.48
CA PRO A 27 2.44 -10.16 -10.03
C PRO A 27 2.41 -8.74 -9.47
N VAL A 28 2.80 -8.58 -8.21
CA VAL A 28 2.80 -7.27 -7.58
C VAL A 28 3.91 -6.40 -8.17
N LYS A 29 5.05 -6.99 -8.50
CA LYS A 29 6.12 -6.25 -9.14
C LYS A 29 5.70 -5.70 -10.49
N ARG A 30 4.85 -6.42 -11.22
CA ARG A 30 4.33 -5.92 -12.48
C ARG A 30 3.39 -4.75 -12.26
N ILE A 31 2.60 -4.79 -11.19
CA ILE A 31 1.70 -3.70 -10.85
C ILE A 31 2.51 -2.43 -10.56
N ILE A 32 3.61 -2.59 -9.82
CA ILE A 32 4.47 -1.46 -9.50
C ILE A 32 5.07 -0.87 -10.78
N SER A 33 5.57 -1.71 -11.65
CA SER A 33 6.19 -1.26 -12.89
C SER A 33 5.18 -0.52 -13.77
N ALA A 34 4.00 -1.06 -13.90
CA ALA A 34 2.96 -0.42 -14.71
C ALA A 34 2.54 0.92 -14.10
N ALA A 35 2.46 1.00 -12.79
CA ALA A 35 2.09 2.24 -12.14
C ALA A 35 3.16 3.32 -12.33
N LYS A 36 4.43 2.93 -12.32
CA LYS A 36 5.49 3.88 -12.58
C LYS A 36 5.43 4.40 -14.00
N ASP A 37 5.13 3.52 -14.95
CA ASP A 37 5.01 3.92 -16.34
C ASP A 37 3.82 4.85 -16.57
N ASN A 38 2.77 4.69 -15.80
CA ASN A 38 1.56 5.47 -15.95
C ASN A 38 1.49 6.68 -15.01
N ASN A 39 2.55 6.90 -14.24
CA ASN A 39 2.61 8.00 -13.28
C ASN A 39 1.53 7.91 -12.20
N THR A 40 1.14 6.71 -11.85
CA THR A 40 0.17 6.50 -10.76
C THR A 40 0.82 5.89 -9.53
N ALA A 41 2.13 5.74 -9.53
CA ALA A 41 2.84 5.22 -8.36
C ALA A 41 3.18 6.37 -7.43
N ILE A 42 2.89 6.17 -6.14
CA ILE A 42 3.24 7.14 -5.12
C ILE A 42 4.26 6.47 -4.21
N ASP A 43 5.48 6.93 -4.22
CA ASP A 43 6.55 6.30 -3.47
C ASP A 43 6.67 6.96 -2.10
N ALA A 44 6.27 6.24 -1.07
CA ALA A 44 6.35 6.72 0.30
C ALA A 44 7.43 5.98 1.09
N THR A 45 8.40 5.37 0.40
CA THR A 45 9.40 4.54 1.07
C THR A 45 10.61 5.33 1.55
N CYS A 46 10.71 6.57 1.14
CA CYS A 46 11.83 7.43 1.52
C CYS A 46 13.17 6.77 1.15
N GLY A 47 13.21 6.15 -0.02
CA GLY A 47 14.43 5.51 -0.50
C GLY A 47 14.69 4.13 0.05
N LYS A 48 13.81 3.62 0.90
CA LYS A 48 13.99 2.27 1.45
C LYS A 48 13.31 1.25 0.56
N LYS A 49 13.58 -0.01 0.83
CA LYS A 49 13.00 -1.09 0.05
C LYS A 49 11.49 -1.11 0.24
N THR A 50 10.75 -1.26 -0.85
CA THR A 50 9.30 -1.40 -0.78
C THR A 50 8.96 -2.78 -0.22
N LYS A 51 8.17 -2.80 0.84
CA LYS A 51 7.73 -4.05 1.44
C LYS A 51 6.24 -4.29 1.23
N THR A 52 5.46 -3.24 1.14
CA THR A 52 4.01 -3.35 0.97
C THR A 52 3.56 -2.41 -0.13
N VAL A 53 2.58 -2.85 -0.90
CA VAL A 53 1.98 -2.06 -1.95
C VAL A 53 0.52 -1.88 -1.61
N ILE A 54 0.06 -0.62 -1.57
CA ILE A 54 -1.30 -0.29 -1.23
C ILE A 54 -2.00 0.19 -2.49
N ILE A 55 -3.10 -0.46 -2.82
CA ILE A 55 -3.85 -0.14 -4.03
C ILE A 55 -5.11 0.61 -3.63
N THR A 56 -5.33 1.75 -4.26
CA THR A 56 -6.49 2.57 -3.95
C THR A 56 -7.54 2.46 -5.04
N ASP A 57 -8.74 2.90 -4.74
CA ASP A 57 -9.83 2.86 -5.70
C ASP A 57 -9.70 3.94 -6.78
N SER A 58 -8.70 4.82 -6.67
CA SER A 58 -8.41 5.80 -7.70
C SER A 58 -7.32 5.32 -8.65
N ASN A 59 -6.99 4.04 -8.59
CA ASN A 59 -5.94 3.44 -9.43
C ASN A 59 -4.55 3.91 -9.10
N HIS A 60 -4.33 4.39 -7.89
CA HIS A 60 -2.98 4.74 -7.46
C HIS A 60 -2.36 3.55 -6.74
N VAL A 61 -1.06 3.43 -6.88
CA VAL A 61 -0.30 2.35 -6.26
C VAL A 61 0.69 3.01 -5.32
N VAL A 62 0.50 2.85 -4.04
CA VAL A 62 1.31 3.51 -3.02
C VAL A 62 2.33 2.52 -2.49
N LEU A 63 3.59 2.91 -2.52
CA LEU A 63 4.68 2.03 -2.10
C LEU A 63 5.09 2.39 -0.67
N SER A 64 5.10 1.39 0.21
CA SER A 64 5.44 1.60 1.62
C SER A 64 6.62 0.73 2.02
N ALA A 65 7.47 1.24 2.87
CA ALA A 65 8.58 0.49 3.44
C ALA A 65 8.16 -0.30 4.67
N LEU A 66 6.94 -0.14 5.15
CA LEU A 66 6.47 -0.89 6.30
C LEU A 66 6.02 -2.28 5.88
N ASP A 67 6.26 -3.25 6.75
CA ASP A 67 5.89 -4.62 6.45
C ASP A 67 4.37 -4.78 6.39
N ILE A 68 3.91 -5.77 5.63
CA ILE A 68 2.48 -6.00 5.47
C ILE A 68 1.81 -6.28 6.83
N SER A 69 2.53 -6.82 7.77
CA SER A 69 1.97 -7.10 9.08
C SER A 69 1.53 -5.83 9.81
N HIS A 70 2.13 -4.70 9.46
CA HIS A 70 1.73 -3.41 10.04
C HIS A 70 0.28 -3.06 9.69
N PHE A 71 -0.20 -3.56 8.57
CA PHE A 71 -1.53 -3.20 8.08
C PHE A 71 -2.61 -4.21 8.41
N THR A 72 -2.24 -5.35 8.99
CA THR A 72 -3.23 -6.37 9.31
C THR A 72 -4.10 -5.88 10.44
N GLY A 73 -5.36 -6.03 10.29
CA GLY A 73 -6.30 -5.66 11.35
C GLY A 73 -6.60 -4.18 11.47
N ILE A 74 -5.99 -3.38 10.61
CA ILE A 74 -6.23 -1.96 10.69
C ILE A 74 -7.51 -1.54 10.03
N THR A 75 -7.93 -2.24 9.02
CA THR A 75 -9.06 -1.76 8.31
C THR A 75 -10.26 -1.98 9.08
N ALA A 76 -11.16 -1.17 8.78
CA ALA A 76 -12.29 -1.07 9.41
C ALA A 76 -12.83 -2.26 9.89
N GLY A 77 -12.54 -2.45 10.87
CA GLY A 77 -13.19 -3.33 11.45
C GLY A 77 -13.19 -4.68 11.20
N GLU A 78 -12.65 -4.99 10.77
CA GLU A 78 -12.77 -6.16 10.62
C GLU A 78 -11.83 -6.95 10.85
N GLU A 79 -11.98 -7.90 11.28
CA GLU A 79 -11.05 -8.62 11.42
C GLU A 79 -11.09 -9.64 10.55
N VAL A 80 -10.17 -10.19 10.28
CA VAL A 80 -10.09 -11.05 9.35
C VAL A 80 -10.06 -12.26 9.85
N ASN A 81 -10.74 -13.12 9.53
CA ASN A 81 -10.67 -14.20 9.95
C ASN A 81 -10.34 -15.10 9.08
N GLU A 82 -9.61 -15.63 8.94
CA GLU A 82 -9.28 -16.52 8.09
C GLU A 82 -8.87 -17.39 8.49
#